data_0447c61878878bc93ce3618f0608d3fc
#
_entry.id   0447c61878878bc93ce3618f0608d3fc
#
_cell.length_a   1.000
_cell.length_b   1.000
_cell.length_c   1.000
_cell.angle_alpha   90.00
_cell.angle_beta   90.00
_cell.angle_gamma   90.00
#
_symmetry.space_group_name_H-M   'P 1'
#
loop_
_entity.id
_entity.type
_entity.pdbx_description
1 polymer ?
#
loop_
_entity_poly.entity_id
_entity_poly.type
_entity_poly.pdbx_seq_one_letter_code
_entity_poly.pdbx_strand_id
1 'polypeptide(L)'
;QPVMVDEPTVEDTISILRGLKDRYEVFHGVKITDGALVSAATLSDRYISDRFLPDKAIDLVDEACAMIKTELDSMPAELDEKRRKIMQLEIEEAALKKETDNLSKERLDALQKELSELRSDFNIQKAKWDSEKSSVDQVSKLKEEIDQINTQIAQAKREYDLNKAAELQYGKLPQAQKALEEAEKKSSNRDMSLVHESVTEEEIAKIISRWTGIPV
;
A
#
# COMPACT_ATOMS: atom_id res chain seq x y z
N GLN A 1 -7.11 -31.90 -32.87
CA GLN A 1 -6.00 -32.40 -32.05
C GLN A 1 -6.15 -31.80 -30.64
N PRO A 2 -6.25 -32.63 -29.60
CA PRO A 2 -6.26 -32.14 -28.25
C PRO A 2 -4.86 -31.56 -27.91
N VAL A 3 -4.84 -30.40 -27.28
CA VAL A 3 -3.62 -29.81 -26.74
C VAL A 3 -3.71 -29.93 -25.23
N MET A 4 -2.77 -30.67 -24.64
CA MET A 4 -2.65 -30.75 -23.18
C MET A 4 -1.87 -29.51 -22.69
N VAL A 5 -2.38 -28.88 -21.63
CA VAL A 5 -1.72 -27.76 -20.94
C VAL A 5 -1.47 -28.24 -19.51
N ASP A 6 -0.22 -28.49 -19.20
CA ASP A 6 0.19 -28.93 -17.87
C ASP A 6 0.30 -27.74 -16.91
N GLU A 7 0.25 -28.03 -15.61
CA GLU A 7 0.50 -27.05 -14.56
C GLU A 7 1.95 -26.53 -14.65
N PRO A 8 2.19 -25.20 -14.59
CA PRO A 8 3.55 -24.66 -14.62
C PRO A 8 4.31 -25.03 -13.35
N THR A 9 5.63 -25.10 -13.47
CA THR A 9 6.52 -25.30 -12.32
C THR A 9 6.54 -24.07 -11.42
N VAL A 10 7.10 -24.21 -10.21
CA VAL A 10 7.35 -23.06 -9.31
C VAL A 10 8.23 -22.00 -10.00
N GLU A 11 9.26 -22.41 -10.73
CA GLU A 11 10.17 -21.50 -11.46
C GLU A 11 9.44 -20.75 -12.59
N ASP A 12 8.60 -21.44 -13.35
CA ASP A 12 7.76 -20.83 -14.38
C ASP A 12 6.77 -19.83 -13.75
N THR A 13 6.17 -20.23 -12.63
CA THR A 13 5.23 -19.38 -11.88
C THR A 13 5.91 -18.10 -11.39
N ILE A 14 7.13 -18.17 -10.84
CA ILE A 14 7.90 -16.97 -10.46
C ILE A 14 8.10 -16.05 -11.66
N SER A 15 8.44 -16.63 -12.82
CA SER A 15 8.61 -15.86 -14.06
C SER A 15 7.31 -15.18 -14.51
N ILE A 16 6.18 -15.88 -14.40
CA ILE A 16 4.84 -15.32 -14.67
C ILE A 16 4.54 -14.18 -13.71
N LEU A 17 4.75 -14.36 -12.41
CA LEU A 17 4.50 -13.34 -11.39
C LEU A 17 5.36 -12.10 -11.61
N ARG A 18 6.64 -12.27 -11.98
CA ARG A 18 7.51 -11.14 -12.36
C ARG A 18 6.98 -10.37 -13.56
N GLY A 19 6.41 -11.06 -14.54
CA GLY A 19 5.77 -10.43 -15.70
C GLY A 19 4.48 -9.69 -15.38
N LEU A 20 3.79 -10.06 -14.30
CA LEU A 20 2.54 -9.44 -13.83
C LEU A 20 2.78 -8.34 -12.78
N LYS A 21 3.94 -8.32 -12.14
CA LYS A 21 4.30 -7.44 -11.03
C LYS A 21 3.88 -5.99 -11.26
N ASP A 22 4.35 -5.39 -12.35
CA ASP A 22 4.12 -3.96 -12.62
C ASP A 22 2.63 -3.63 -12.74
N ARG A 23 1.83 -4.54 -13.26
CA ARG A 23 0.37 -4.36 -13.37
C ARG A 23 -0.31 -4.38 -12.01
N TYR A 24 0.10 -5.31 -11.12
CA TYR A 24 -0.43 -5.37 -9.76
C TYR A 24 0.01 -4.17 -8.94
N GLU A 25 1.27 -3.74 -9.07
CA GLU A 25 1.75 -2.52 -8.42
C GLU A 25 0.97 -1.27 -8.85
N VAL A 26 0.65 -1.14 -10.14
CA VAL A 26 -0.16 -0.02 -10.65
C VAL A 26 -1.61 -0.13 -10.16
N PHE A 27 -2.21 -1.32 -10.24
CA PHE A 27 -3.62 -1.52 -9.89
C PHE A 27 -3.90 -1.27 -8.40
N HIS A 28 -3.03 -1.78 -7.52
CA HIS A 28 -3.19 -1.64 -6.07
C HIS A 28 -2.50 -0.39 -5.49
N GLY A 29 -1.59 0.24 -6.24
CA GLY A 29 -0.80 1.38 -5.75
C GLY A 29 0.18 1.03 -4.64
N VAL A 30 0.72 -0.18 -4.66
CA VAL A 30 1.68 -0.73 -3.68
C VAL A 30 2.95 -1.21 -4.38
N LYS A 31 4.03 -1.43 -3.63
CA LYS A 31 5.25 -2.08 -4.13
C LYS A 31 5.23 -3.56 -3.80
N ILE A 32 5.81 -4.39 -4.69
CA ILE A 32 5.94 -5.83 -4.47
C ILE A 32 7.42 -6.18 -4.53
N THR A 33 7.94 -6.80 -3.48
CA THR A 33 9.33 -7.27 -3.47
C THR A 33 9.47 -8.56 -4.29
N ASP A 34 10.66 -8.81 -4.84
CA ASP A 34 10.92 -10.08 -5.55
C ASP A 34 10.80 -11.28 -4.61
N GLY A 35 11.21 -11.12 -3.35
CA GLY A 35 11.04 -12.12 -2.30
C GLY A 35 9.58 -12.52 -2.08
N ALA A 36 8.64 -11.56 -2.11
CA ALA A 36 7.22 -11.85 -2.03
C ALA A 36 6.72 -12.73 -3.19
N LEU A 37 7.19 -12.49 -4.41
CA LEU A 37 6.82 -13.30 -5.57
C LEU A 37 7.36 -14.73 -5.47
N VAL A 38 8.62 -14.87 -5.06
CA VAL A 38 9.25 -16.18 -4.82
C VAL A 38 8.51 -16.93 -3.71
N SER A 39 8.21 -16.25 -2.61
CA SER A 39 7.46 -16.84 -1.48
C SER A 39 6.05 -17.23 -1.89
N ALA A 40 5.34 -16.39 -2.66
CA ALA A 40 4.00 -16.72 -3.15
C ALA A 40 3.98 -17.99 -3.97
N ALA A 41 4.91 -18.17 -4.90
CA ALA A 41 5.01 -19.40 -5.71
C ALA A 41 5.38 -20.62 -4.87
N THR A 42 6.44 -20.49 -4.03
CA THR A 42 6.98 -21.62 -3.27
C THR A 42 6.04 -22.07 -2.16
N LEU A 43 5.49 -21.12 -1.39
CA LEU A 43 4.63 -21.44 -0.25
C LEU A 43 3.24 -21.90 -0.71
N SER A 44 2.70 -21.33 -1.81
CA SER A 44 1.44 -21.82 -2.36
C SER A 44 1.56 -23.26 -2.86
N ASP A 45 2.67 -23.59 -3.51
CA ASP A 45 2.92 -24.96 -3.95
C ASP A 45 2.99 -25.95 -2.79
N ARG A 46 3.65 -25.54 -1.70
CA ARG A 46 3.84 -26.40 -0.51
C ARG A 46 2.59 -26.57 0.35
N TYR A 47 1.83 -25.50 0.57
CA TYR A 47 0.78 -25.46 1.60
C TYR A 47 -0.65 -25.46 1.04
N ILE A 48 -0.85 -25.16 -0.25
CA ILE A 48 -2.17 -25.11 -0.89
C ILE A 48 -2.26 -26.25 -1.91
N SER A 49 -2.92 -27.34 -1.54
CA SER A 49 -3.02 -28.56 -2.34
C SER A 49 -4.30 -28.68 -3.16
N ASP A 50 -5.30 -27.87 -2.89
CA ASP A 50 -6.63 -27.91 -3.52
C ASP A 50 -6.75 -26.98 -4.75
N ARG A 51 -5.67 -26.26 -5.08
CA ARG A 51 -5.60 -25.32 -6.22
C ARG A 51 -4.29 -25.48 -6.97
N PHE A 52 -4.27 -25.05 -8.22
CA PHE A 52 -3.14 -25.21 -9.13
C PHE A 52 -2.33 -23.93 -9.32
N LEU A 53 -1.05 -24.07 -9.64
CA LEU A 53 -0.22 -22.99 -10.15
C LEU A 53 -0.65 -22.62 -11.58
N PRO A 54 -0.55 -21.34 -11.99
CA PRO A 54 -0.04 -20.20 -11.23
C PRO A 54 -1.12 -19.53 -10.37
N ASP A 55 -2.40 -19.89 -10.49
CA ASP A 55 -3.55 -19.16 -9.95
C ASP A 55 -3.46 -18.98 -8.44
N LYS A 56 -3.12 -20.02 -7.69
CA LYS A 56 -2.98 -19.94 -6.23
C LYS A 56 -1.91 -18.96 -5.78
N ALA A 57 -0.82 -18.82 -6.55
CA ALA A 57 0.24 -17.86 -6.25
C ALA A 57 -0.16 -16.42 -6.65
N ILE A 58 -0.88 -16.27 -7.75
CA ILE A 58 -1.44 -14.98 -8.19
C ILE A 58 -2.42 -14.45 -7.15
N ASP A 59 -3.34 -15.29 -6.66
CA ASP A 59 -4.33 -14.90 -5.65
C ASP A 59 -3.67 -14.45 -4.33
N LEU A 60 -2.57 -15.13 -3.93
CA LEU A 60 -1.80 -14.69 -2.75
C LEU A 60 -1.20 -13.30 -2.92
N VAL A 61 -0.63 -13.02 -4.09
CA VAL A 61 -0.07 -11.70 -4.38
C VAL A 61 -1.17 -10.66 -4.41
N ASP A 62 -2.31 -10.95 -5.03
CA ASP A 62 -3.45 -10.04 -5.11
C ASP A 62 -4.00 -9.71 -3.72
N GLU A 63 -4.23 -10.72 -2.87
CA GLU A 63 -4.70 -10.50 -1.49
C GLU A 63 -3.68 -9.73 -0.65
N ALA A 64 -2.38 -10.01 -0.81
CA ALA A 64 -1.34 -9.28 -0.10
C ALA A 64 -1.30 -7.80 -0.52
N CYS A 65 -1.43 -7.51 -1.81
CA CYS A 65 -1.52 -6.15 -2.31
C CYS A 65 -2.76 -5.42 -1.77
N ALA A 66 -3.92 -6.09 -1.77
CA ALA A 66 -5.16 -5.52 -1.23
C ALA A 66 -5.06 -5.27 0.28
N MET A 67 -4.40 -6.14 1.04
CA MET A 67 -4.16 -5.98 2.47
C MET A 67 -3.29 -4.75 2.74
N ILE A 68 -2.14 -4.62 2.07
CA ILE A 68 -1.25 -3.46 2.21
C ILE A 68 -1.96 -2.18 1.78
N LYS A 69 -2.74 -2.20 0.68
CA LYS A 69 -3.54 -1.04 0.26
C LYS A 69 -4.53 -0.62 1.34
N THR A 70 -5.19 -1.56 1.99
CA THR A 70 -6.12 -1.28 3.09
C THR A 70 -5.39 -0.66 4.28
N GLU A 71 -4.19 -1.15 4.61
CA GLU A 71 -3.33 -0.58 5.66
C GLU A 71 -2.90 0.85 5.32
N LEU A 72 -2.47 1.11 4.07
CA LEU A 72 -2.12 2.44 3.57
C LEU A 72 -3.27 3.45 3.68
N ASP A 73 -4.49 3.00 3.42
CA ASP A 73 -5.68 3.84 3.49
C ASP A 73 -6.21 4.04 4.91
N SER A 74 -5.75 3.21 5.85
CA SER A 74 -6.15 3.25 7.26
C SER A 74 -5.18 4.09 8.09
N MET A 75 -5.71 4.77 9.10
CA MET A 75 -4.87 5.46 10.08
C MET A 75 -4.10 4.43 10.91
N PRO A 76 -2.77 4.61 11.17
CA PRO A 76 -2.00 3.74 12.05
C PRO A 76 -2.66 3.58 13.42
N ALA A 77 -2.59 2.36 13.98
CA ALA A 77 -3.26 2.02 15.24
C ALA A 77 -2.89 2.97 16.38
N GLU A 78 -1.61 3.33 16.50
CA GLU A 78 -1.12 4.26 17.53
C GLU A 78 -1.74 5.65 17.40
N LEU A 79 -1.94 6.14 16.16
CA LEU A 79 -2.58 7.42 15.90
C LEU A 79 -4.09 7.36 16.22
N ASP A 80 -4.75 6.25 15.89
CA ASP A 80 -6.18 6.06 16.17
C ASP A 80 -6.44 5.97 17.68
N GLU A 81 -5.56 5.29 18.44
CA GLU A 81 -5.63 5.27 19.91
C GLU A 81 -5.50 6.67 20.50
N LYS A 82 -4.54 7.47 20.05
CA LYS A 82 -4.40 8.86 20.48
C LYS A 82 -5.63 9.68 20.16
N ARG A 83 -6.19 9.52 18.97
CA ARG A 83 -7.42 10.20 18.55
C ARG A 83 -8.59 9.84 19.46
N ARG A 84 -8.75 8.56 19.79
CA ARG A 84 -9.80 8.09 20.71
C ARG A 84 -9.60 8.64 22.12
N LYS A 85 -8.37 8.67 22.62
CA LYS A 85 -8.05 9.25 23.93
C LYS A 85 -8.35 10.75 23.96
N ILE A 86 -7.99 11.50 22.91
CA ILE A 86 -8.35 12.92 22.79
C ILE A 86 -9.88 13.09 22.87
N MET A 87 -10.63 12.31 22.09
CA MET A 87 -12.10 12.39 22.11
C MET A 87 -12.69 12.10 23.49
N GLN A 88 -12.13 11.10 24.20
CA GLN A 88 -12.57 10.76 25.56
C GLN A 88 -12.31 11.94 26.53
N LEU A 89 -11.11 12.54 26.47
CA LEU A 89 -10.75 13.67 27.31
C LEU A 89 -11.58 14.93 26.96
N GLU A 90 -11.94 15.13 25.71
CA GLU A 90 -12.82 16.22 25.28
C GLU A 90 -14.23 16.07 25.84
N ILE A 91 -14.75 14.84 25.91
CA ILE A 91 -16.05 14.57 26.55
C ILE A 91 -15.97 14.84 28.04
N GLU A 92 -14.88 14.42 28.73
CA GLU A 92 -14.65 14.71 30.14
C GLU A 92 -14.51 16.22 30.38
N GLU A 93 -13.77 16.92 29.54
CA GLU A 93 -13.64 18.39 29.60
C GLU A 93 -15.00 19.10 29.51
N ALA A 94 -15.84 18.67 28.57
CA ALA A 94 -17.16 19.23 28.36
C ALA A 94 -18.10 18.99 29.57
N ALA A 95 -17.93 17.88 30.28
CA ALA A 95 -18.67 17.59 31.51
C ALA A 95 -18.15 18.45 32.67
N LEU A 96 -16.84 18.50 32.92
CA LEU A 96 -16.23 19.26 34.00
C LEU A 96 -16.43 20.78 33.89
N LYS A 97 -16.53 21.32 32.69
CA LYS A 97 -16.86 22.73 32.44
C LYS A 97 -18.25 23.15 32.99
N LYS A 98 -19.13 22.21 33.25
CA LYS A 98 -20.46 22.47 33.82
C LYS A 98 -20.47 22.44 35.34
N GLU A 99 -19.41 21.90 35.95
CA GLU A 99 -19.28 21.79 37.39
C GLU A 99 -18.63 23.08 37.99
N THR A 100 -18.99 23.39 39.23
CA THR A 100 -18.54 24.63 39.88
C THR A 100 -17.66 24.42 41.11
N ASP A 101 -17.53 23.15 41.56
CA ASP A 101 -16.73 22.81 42.72
C ASP A 101 -15.21 22.88 42.45
N ASN A 102 -14.42 23.01 43.52
CA ASN A 102 -12.97 23.18 43.40
C ASN A 102 -12.23 21.94 42.87
N LEU A 103 -12.70 20.73 43.23
CA LEU A 103 -12.09 19.48 42.74
C LEU A 103 -12.26 19.34 41.24
N SER A 104 -13.46 19.66 40.72
CA SER A 104 -13.73 19.65 39.28
C SER A 104 -12.88 20.67 38.53
N LYS A 105 -12.61 21.86 39.11
CA LYS A 105 -11.73 22.85 38.51
C LYS A 105 -10.28 22.42 38.47
N GLU A 106 -9.74 21.84 39.55
CA GLU A 106 -8.38 21.31 39.58
C GLU A 106 -8.22 20.15 38.54
N ARG A 107 -9.21 19.28 38.45
CA ARG A 107 -9.22 18.22 37.45
C ARG A 107 -9.29 18.77 36.04
N LEU A 108 -10.09 19.81 35.80
CA LEU A 108 -10.22 20.49 34.51
C LEU A 108 -8.89 21.09 34.06
N ASP A 109 -8.16 21.79 34.96
CA ASP A 109 -6.86 22.39 34.68
C ASP A 109 -5.81 21.31 34.30
N ALA A 110 -5.79 20.20 35.06
CA ALA A 110 -4.89 19.08 34.76
C ALA A 110 -5.24 18.42 33.42
N LEU A 111 -6.52 18.19 33.16
CA LEU A 111 -7.02 17.59 31.93
C LEU A 111 -6.74 18.45 30.70
N GLN A 112 -6.87 19.78 30.81
CA GLN A 112 -6.58 20.71 29.71
C GLN A 112 -5.09 20.69 29.33
N LYS A 113 -4.17 20.51 30.30
CA LYS A 113 -2.75 20.35 30.02
C LYS A 113 -2.48 19.03 29.29
N GLU A 114 -3.00 17.92 29.82
CA GLU A 114 -2.88 16.60 29.18
C GLU A 114 -3.43 16.62 27.74
N LEU A 115 -4.59 17.25 27.56
CA LEU A 115 -5.25 17.36 26.25
C LEU A 115 -4.44 18.21 25.27
N SER A 116 -3.83 19.31 25.74
CA SER A 116 -2.97 20.16 24.92
C SER A 116 -1.70 19.43 24.45
N GLU A 117 -1.05 18.69 25.35
CA GLU A 117 0.15 17.91 25.03
C GLU A 117 -0.19 16.78 24.05
N LEU A 118 -1.27 16.03 24.30
CA LEU A 118 -1.70 14.92 23.46
C LEU A 118 -2.14 15.39 22.07
N ARG A 119 -2.83 16.53 21.97
CA ARG A 119 -3.21 17.15 20.69
C ARG A 119 -1.97 17.60 19.90
N SER A 120 -0.99 18.20 20.57
CA SER A 120 0.26 18.62 19.92
C SER A 120 1.00 17.44 19.33
N ASP A 121 1.18 16.35 20.11
CA ASP A 121 1.83 15.13 19.65
C ASP A 121 1.05 14.45 18.53
N PHE A 122 -0.26 14.33 18.66
CA PHE A 122 -1.13 13.81 17.61
C PHE A 122 -1.01 14.58 16.30
N ASN A 123 -1.03 15.91 16.36
CA ASN A 123 -0.94 16.76 15.17
C ASN A 123 0.42 16.62 14.46
N ILE A 124 1.52 16.51 15.22
CA ILE A 124 2.86 16.27 14.65
C ILE A 124 2.91 14.93 13.94
N GLN A 125 2.46 13.88 14.59
CA GLN A 125 2.48 12.53 14.01
C GLN A 125 1.50 12.40 12.83
N LYS A 126 0.33 13.01 12.92
CA LYS A 126 -0.63 13.06 11.82
C LYS A 126 -0.07 13.78 10.60
N ALA A 127 0.57 14.92 10.79
CA ALA A 127 1.21 15.63 9.69
C ALA A 127 2.33 14.82 9.03
N LYS A 128 3.10 14.05 9.81
CA LYS A 128 4.11 13.13 9.30
C LYS A 128 3.45 12.03 8.47
N TRP A 129 2.42 11.38 9.00
CA TRP A 129 1.67 10.33 8.30
C TRP A 129 1.02 10.84 7.01
N ASP A 130 0.34 12.00 7.04
CA ASP A 130 -0.26 12.63 5.85
C ASP A 130 0.81 12.92 4.77
N SER A 131 2.00 13.36 5.18
CA SER A 131 3.12 13.61 4.26
C SER A 131 3.70 12.33 3.66
N GLU A 132 3.84 11.25 4.44
CA GLU A 132 4.30 9.95 3.96
C GLU A 132 3.26 9.36 2.97
N LYS A 133 1.98 9.34 3.34
CA LYS A 133 0.88 8.88 2.48
C LYS A 133 0.82 9.65 1.17
N SER A 134 0.91 10.98 1.21
CA SER A 134 0.91 11.82 0.01
C SER A 134 2.07 11.49 -0.94
N SER A 135 3.23 11.09 -0.41
CA SER A 135 4.38 10.69 -1.23
C SER A 135 4.11 9.36 -1.95
N VAL A 136 3.51 8.39 -1.27
CA VAL A 136 3.11 7.10 -1.87
C VAL A 136 2.05 7.31 -2.93
N ASP A 137 1.02 8.10 -2.65
CA ASP A 137 -0.04 8.42 -3.61
C ASP A 137 0.49 9.12 -4.85
N GLN A 138 1.51 9.98 -4.71
CA GLN A 138 2.15 10.64 -5.85
C GLN A 138 2.88 9.64 -6.74
N VAL A 139 3.63 8.71 -6.18
CA VAL A 139 4.31 7.64 -6.93
C VAL A 139 3.29 6.76 -7.65
N SER A 140 2.22 6.35 -6.96
CA SER A 140 1.14 5.55 -7.55
C SER A 140 0.49 6.24 -8.75
N LYS A 141 0.13 7.51 -8.63
CA LYS A 141 -0.47 8.30 -9.74
C LYS A 141 0.47 8.42 -10.94
N LEU A 142 1.77 8.59 -10.71
CA LEU A 142 2.73 8.65 -11.81
C LEU A 142 2.90 7.29 -12.51
N LYS A 143 2.83 6.18 -11.78
CA LYS A 143 2.82 4.83 -12.37
C LYS A 143 1.56 4.61 -13.21
N GLU A 144 0.38 5.01 -12.72
CA GLU A 144 -0.88 4.96 -13.47
C GLU A 144 -0.81 5.80 -14.77
N GLU A 145 -0.24 7.01 -14.69
CA GLU A 145 -0.08 7.87 -15.86
C GLU A 145 0.82 7.22 -16.91
N ILE A 146 1.94 6.61 -16.50
CA ILE A 146 2.84 5.88 -17.40
C ILE A 146 2.12 4.70 -18.07
N ASP A 147 1.32 3.94 -17.32
CA ASP A 147 0.54 2.81 -17.87
C ASP A 147 -0.50 3.28 -18.89
N GLN A 148 -1.20 4.39 -18.59
CA GLN A 148 -2.14 5.02 -19.52
C GLN A 148 -1.45 5.49 -20.80
N ILE A 149 -0.26 6.12 -20.68
CA ILE A 149 0.53 6.55 -21.84
C ILE A 149 0.95 5.33 -22.67
N ASN A 150 1.42 4.25 -22.05
CA ASN A 150 1.78 3.02 -22.76
C ASN A 150 0.57 2.38 -23.48
N THR A 151 -0.58 2.39 -22.85
CA THR A 151 -1.83 1.91 -23.46
C THR A 151 -2.22 2.78 -24.68
N GLN A 152 -2.11 4.10 -24.57
CA GLN A 152 -2.36 5.02 -25.69
C GLN A 152 -1.36 4.85 -26.83
N ILE A 153 -0.09 4.60 -26.54
CA ILE A 153 0.95 4.28 -27.54
C ILE A 153 0.58 2.99 -28.29
N ALA A 154 0.19 1.94 -27.54
CA ALA A 154 -0.21 0.67 -28.13
C ALA A 154 -1.45 0.82 -29.03
N GLN A 155 -2.42 1.62 -28.61
CA GLN A 155 -3.61 1.92 -29.41
C GLN A 155 -3.27 2.73 -30.66
N ALA A 156 -2.49 3.80 -30.54
CA ALA A 156 -2.07 4.62 -31.69
C ALA A 156 -1.29 3.79 -32.73
N LYS A 157 -0.46 2.86 -32.28
CA LYS A 157 0.24 1.91 -33.18
C LYS A 157 -0.73 0.97 -33.90
N ARG A 158 -1.79 0.48 -33.25
CA ARG A 158 -2.83 -0.37 -33.87
C ARG A 158 -3.65 0.39 -34.89
N GLU A 159 -3.90 1.68 -34.66
CA GLU A 159 -4.63 2.58 -35.55
C GLU A 159 -3.74 3.17 -36.66
N TYR A 160 -2.43 2.79 -36.72
CA TYR A 160 -1.43 3.34 -37.63
C TYR A 160 -1.23 4.86 -37.52
N ASP A 161 -1.62 5.48 -36.41
CA ASP A 161 -1.29 6.88 -36.09
C ASP A 161 0.12 6.97 -35.51
N LEU A 162 1.10 6.88 -36.40
CA LEU A 162 2.53 6.89 -36.03
C LEU A 162 2.99 8.23 -35.46
N ASN A 163 2.35 9.34 -35.86
CA ASN A 163 2.67 10.66 -35.33
C ASN A 163 2.29 10.78 -33.85
N LYS A 164 1.09 10.38 -33.51
CA LYS A 164 0.61 10.35 -32.11
C LYS A 164 1.42 9.36 -31.27
N ALA A 165 1.70 8.18 -31.81
CA ALA A 165 2.55 7.22 -31.13
C ALA A 165 3.96 7.76 -30.83
N ALA A 166 4.57 8.48 -31.78
CA ALA A 166 5.89 9.10 -31.61
C ALA A 166 5.86 10.25 -30.59
N GLU A 167 4.85 11.14 -30.65
CA GLU A 167 4.68 12.21 -29.65
C GLU A 167 4.57 11.67 -28.22
N LEU A 168 3.76 10.63 -28.02
CA LEU A 168 3.61 10.00 -26.72
C LEU A 168 4.89 9.30 -26.28
N GLN A 169 5.52 8.51 -27.15
CA GLN A 169 6.67 7.69 -26.82
C GLN A 169 7.95 8.51 -26.58
N TYR A 170 8.17 9.58 -27.33
CA TYR A 170 9.39 10.39 -27.24
C TYR A 170 9.20 11.72 -26.51
N GLY A 171 7.95 12.16 -26.31
CA GLY A 171 7.63 13.38 -25.60
C GLY A 171 7.12 13.12 -24.19
N LYS A 172 5.92 12.55 -24.05
CA LYS A 172 5.24 12.43 -22.75
C LYS A 172 5.81 11.33 -21.86
N LEU A 173 6.10 10.15 -22.43
CA LEU A 173 6.59 9.00 -21.66
C LEU A 173 7.90 9.29 -20.92
N PRO A 174 8.96 9.87 -21.55
CA PRO A 174 10.20 10.19 -20.84
C PRO A 174 10.01 11.24 -19.73
N GLN A 175 9.08 12.18 -19.92
CA GLN A 175 8.77 13.18 -18.87
C GLN A 175 8.12 12.54 -17.66
N ALA A 176 7.13 11.67 -17.86
CA ALA A 176 6.48 10.93 -16.80
C ALA A 176 7.45 9.98 -16.06
N GLN A 177 8.33 9.28 -16.80
CA GLN A 177 9.37 8.42 -16.23
C GLN A 177 10.35 9.21 -15.36
N LYS A 178 10.78 10.38 -15.82
CA LYS A 178 11.67 11.26 -15.04
C LYS A 178 11.00 11.77 -13.77
N ALA A 179 9.74 12.17 -13.86
CA ALA A 179 8.95 12.59 -12.70
C ALA A 179 8.80 11.45 -11.69
N LEU A 180 8.57 10.21 -12.14
CA LEU A 180 8.51 9.03 -11.30
C LEU A 180 9.85 8.78 -10.59
N GLU A 181 10.95 8.81 -11.31
CA GLU A 181 12.30 8.62 -10.74
C GLU A 181 12.63 9.67 -9.66
N GLU A 182 12.25 10.93 -9.88
CA GLU A 182 12.43 12.01 -8.90
C GLU A 182 11.53 11.80 -7.67
N ALA A 183 10.29 11.34 -7.85
CA ALA A 183 9.37 11.04 -6.77
C ALA A 183 9.84 9.85 -5.93
N GLU A 184 10.32 8.77 -6.57
CA GLU A 184 10.88 7.59 -5.90
C GLU A 184 12.15 7.93 -5.12
N LYS A 185 13.04 8.74 -5.65
CA LYS A 185 14.23 9.23 -4.93
C LYS A 185 13.86 10.05 -3.69
N LYS A 186 12.83 10.90 -3.80
CA LYS A 186 12.34 11.67 -2.65
C LYS A 186 11.69 10.78 -1.58
N SER A 187 10.97 9.75 -1.99
CA SER A 187 10.36 8.75 -1.08
C SER A 187 11.45 7.92 -0.39
N SER A 188 12.42 7.40 -1.12
CA SER A 188 13.51 6.57 -0.58
C SER A 188 14.43 7.30 0.41
N ASN A 189 14.58 8.63 0.28
CA ASN A 189 15.38 9.44 1.19
C ASN A 189 14.64 9.88 2.45
N ARG A 190 13.34 9.57 2.58
CA ARG A 190 12.55 9.87 3.78
C ARG A 190 12.50 8.64 4.68
N ASP A 191 12.59 8.90 5.99
CA ASP A 191 12.34 7.88 7.01
C ASP A 191 10.82 7.62 7.08
N MET A 192 10.35 6.64 6.27
CA MET A 192 8.96 6.22 6.22
C MET A 192 8.72 5.23 7.36
N SER A 193 8.39 5.75 8.53
CA SER A 193 8.21 4.96 9.76
C SER A 193 6.75 4.64 10.10
N LEU A 194 5.80 5.35 9.49
CA LEU A 194 4.37 5.23 9.80
C LEU A 194 3.57 4.54 8.67
N VAL A 195 4.15 4.46 7.46
CA VAL A 195 3.47 3.92 6.29
C VAL A 195 4.24 2.71 5.74
N HIS A 196 3.57 1.56 5.68
CA HIS A 196 4.09 0.35 5.08
C HIS A 196 3.55 0.21 3.66
N GLU A 197 4.41 0.42 2.64
CA GLU A 197 4.00 0.47 1.23
C GLU A 197 4.36 -0.79 0.43
N SER A 198 5.07 -1.75 1.04
CA SER A 198 5.65 -2.87 0.31
C SER A 198 5.07 -4.21 0.76
N VAL A 199 4.68 -5.03 -0.20
CA VAL A 199 4.39 -6.45 0.00
C VAL A 199 5.70 -7.20 0.10
N THR A 200 5.93 -7.86 1.23
CA THR A 200 7.10 -8.69 1.52
C THR A 200 6.72 -10.16 1.72
N GLU A 201 7.72 -10.98 2.01
CA GLU A 201 7.52 -12.40 2.32
C GLU A 201 6.63 -12.61 3.56
N GLU A 202 6.68 -11.66 4.51
CA GLU A 202 5.89 -11.73 5.74
C GLU A 202 4.38 -11.64 5.48
N GLU A 203 3.95 -10.76 4.58
CA GLU A 203 2.55 -10.61 4.21
C GLU A 203 2.04 -11.87 3.53
N ILE A 204 2.83 -12.45 2.62
CA ILE A 204 2.51 -13.73 1.97
C ILE A 204 2.37 -14.85 3.01
N ALA A 205 3.31 -14.97 3.95
CA ALA A 205 3.27 -15.96 5.01
C ALA A 205 2.05 -15.79 5.92
N LYS A 206 1.69 -14.55 6.28
CA LYS A 206 0.48 -14.24 7.07
C LYS A 206 -0.80 -14.70 6.38
N ILE A 207 -0.91 -14.48 5.07
CA ILE A 207 -2.09 -14.88 4.29
C ILE A 207 -2.19 -16.41 4.22
N ILE A 208 -1.09 -17.08 3.91
CA ILE A 208 -1.06 -18.56 3.87
C ILE A 208 -1.44 -19.15 5.23
N SER A 209 -0.87 -18.60 6.32
CA SER A 209 -1.23 -19.03 7.67
C SER A 209 -2.72 -18.86 7.97
N ARG A 210 -3.33 -17.78 7.45
CA ARG A 210 -4.79 -17.55 7.57
C ARG A 210 -5.61 -18.54 6.75
N TRP A 211 -5.19 -18.84 5.51
CA TRP A 211 -5.93 -19.73 4.62
C TRP A 211 -5.84 -21.19 5.04
N THR A 212 -4.65 -21.62 5.47
CA THR A 212 -4.37 -23.03 5.78
C THR A 212 -4.54 -23.37 7.25
N GLY A 213 -4.49 -22.38 8.13
CA GLY A 213 -4.41 -22.57 9.60
C GLY A 213 -3.06 -23.08 10.08
N ILE A 214 -2.05 -23.14 9.21
CA ILE A 214 -0.69 -23.62 9.53
C ILE A 214 0.20 -22.41 9.76
N PRO A 215 0.89 -22.27 10.91
CA PRO A 215 1.85 -21.19 11.11
C PRO A 215 3.06 -21.38 10.17
N VAL A 216 3.32 -20.40 9.32
CA VAL A 216 4.39 -20.40 8.32
C VAL A 216 5.41 -19.32 8.66
#